data_1fcd09da9f49a36a2c6ee8a6f00f32da
#
_entry.id   1fcd09da9f49a36a2c6ee8a6f00f32da
#
_cell.length_a   1.000
_cell.length_b   1.000
_cell.length_c   1.000
_cell.angle_alpha   90.00
_cell.angle_beta   90.00
_cell.angle_gamma   90.00
#
_symmetry.space_group_name_H-M   'P 1'
#
loop_
_entity.id
_entity.type
_entity.pdbx_description
1 polymer ?
#
loop_
_entity_poly.entity_id
_entity_poly.type
_entity_poly.pdbx_seq_one_letter_code
_entity_poly.pdbx_strand_id
1 'polypeptide(L)'
;DTPIVPVFWIAGEDHDFEEVNHTYAFNNKETTLKKVKYHTMTPPDSNVSRYTPDKNELKASLNHFFKEMKETVHTQDVYQMCVNIINQFDSWTDIFKGLIHEVFKDYGILLIDAQYPELRQMEKPLFKEILEKRNQVDQSFRETQIRTTQQQLPSMIQTETNTHLFIHEDGMRQLLNFDGTYFKLNKTEKRYTKQNLLDIIEREPERISNNVVTRPVVEEWLFNTVAFIGGPSEIKYWAELKGVFDTLNVEMPIVMPRLRITYLYARTKKLLKQYNLSIESVIANGVEQERQRFVREKASNNFINEVEEMKIQQQELYNNLFTYVENNHDNQLLLEKNNQIHLNQYDYLIKRYLLNIERENDISMRQFREISETLHPMGGLQERVWNPLQIMNDFGIDVFSPATYPPLSYSFDHLIINP
;
A
#
# COMPACT_ATOMS: atom_id res chain seq x y z
N ASP A 1 28.75 -2.34 24.16
CA ASP A 1 27.43 -1.91 23.64
C ASP A 1 27.66 -0.92 22.49
N THR A 2 27.38 -1.34 21.27
CA THR A 2 27.46 -0.45 20.10
C THR A 2 26.15 0.34 20.03
N PRO A 3 26.20 1.67 19.95
CA PRO A 3 24.98 2.47 19.79
C PRO A 3 24.34 2.16 18.43
N ILE A 4 23.02 1.92 18.43
CA ILE A 4 22.23 1.72 17.22
C ILE A 4 21.33 2.94 17.03
N VAL A 5 21.32 3.48 15.82
CA VAL A 5 20.49 4.63 15.45
C VAL A 5 19.43 4.18 14.45
N PRO A 6 18.13 4.39 14.73
CA PRO A 6 17.09 4.12 13.76
C PRO A 6 17.15 5.15 12.62
N VAL A 7 17.12 4.65 11.39
CA VAL A 7 17.10 5.49 10.16
C VAL A 7 15.82 5.20 9.38
N PHE A 8 15.10 6.25 9.02
CA PHE A 8 13.98 6.18 8.12
C PHE A 8 14.39 6.72 6.75
N TRP A 9 14.47 5.84 5.78
CA TRP A 9 14.80 6.18 4.40
C TRP A 9 13.57 6.67 3.65
N ILE A 10 13.61 7.89 3.13
CA ILE A 10 12.55 8.50 2.33
C ILE A 10 12.94 8.38 0.86
N ALA A 11 12.18 7.59 0.12
CA ALA A 11 12.38 7.38 -1.32
C ALA A 11 11.87 8.59 -2.14
N GLY A 12 12.31 9.80 -1.80
CA GLY A 12 11.90 11.04 -2.44
C GLY A 12 12.29 11.16 -3.92
N GLU A 13 13.13 10.26 -4.41
CA GLU A 13 13.51 10.11 -5.81
C GLU A 13 12.39 9.53 -6.69
N ASP A 14 11.36 8.89 -6.08
CA ASP A 14 10.25 8.31 -6.83
C ASP A 14 9.34 9.40 -7.41
N HIS A 15 8.67 9.06 -8.51
CA HIS A 15 7.81 9.97 -9.27
C HIS A 15 6.32 9.63 -9.17
N ASP A 16 5.96 8.59 -8.41
CA ASP A 16 4.59 8.09 -8.28
C ASP A 16 3.78 8.94 -7.30
N PHE A 17 3.52 10.21 -7.70
CA PHE A 17 2.81 11.19 -6.88
C PHE A 17 1.40 10.72 -6.48
N GLU A 18 0.74 9.93 -7.34
CA GLU A 18 -0.58 9.38 -7.06
C GLU A 18 -0.60 8.45 -5.83
N GLU A 19 0.52 7.86 -5.45
CA GLU A 19 0.63 7.02 -4.26
C GLU A 19 0.70 7.85 -2.96
N VAL A 20 1.20 9.08 -3.02
CA VAL A 20 1.48 9.92 -1.85
C VAL A 20 0.56 11.13 -1.71
N ASN A 21 -0.29 11.42 -2.68
CA ASN A 21 -1.15 12.62 -2.70
C ASN A 21 -2.50 12.44 -2.01
N HIS A 22 -2.74 11.33 -1.34
CA HIS A 22 -4.01 11.06 -0.69
C HIS A 22 -3.86 10.27 0.61
N THR A 23 -4.89 10.34 1.43
CA THR A 23 -5.03 9.55 2.66
C THR A 23 -6.50 9.22 2.91
N TYR A 24 -6.77 8.45 3.97
CA TYR A 24 -8.11 8.07 4.36
C TYR A 24 -8.41 8.56 5.77
N ALA A 25 -9.59 9.13 5.97
CA ALA A 25 -10.15 9.50 7.26
C ALA A 25 -11.35 8.63 7.59
N PHE A 26 -11.45 8.13 8.82
CA PHE A 26 -12.61 7.37 9.26
C PHE A 26 -13.73 8.33 9.67
N ASN A 27 -14.83 8.31 8.91
CA ASN A 27 -16.03 9.09 9.21
C ASN A 27 -16.93 8.34 10.20
N ASN A 28 -16.95 8.79 11.44
CA ASN A 28 -17.72 8.15 12.51
C ASN A 28 -19.24 8.20 12.31
N LYS A 29 -19.78 9.17 11.55
CA LYS A 29 -21.22 9.31 11.28
C LYS A 29 -21.68 8.29 10.25
N GLU A 30 -20.90 8.11 9.19
CA GLU A 30 -21.20 7.19 8.10
C GLU A 30 -20.60 5.79 8.32
N THR A 31 -19.70 5.65 9.30
CA THR A 31 -18.94 4.42 9.59
C THR A 31 -18.19 3.90 8.36
N THR A 32 -17.57 4.81 7.60
CA THR A 32 -16.82 4.51 6.38
C THR A 32 -15.51 5.28 6.34
N LEU A 33 -14.56 4.75 5.60
CA LEU A 33 -13.36 5.50 5.21
C LEU A 33 -13.68 6.46 4.06
N LYS A 34 -13.24 7.70 4.21
CA LYS A 34 -13.33 8.75 3.19
C LYS A 34 -11.94 9.05 2.65
N LYS A 35 -11.79 8.91 1.33
CA LYS A 35 -10.55 9.30 0.67
C LYS A 35 -10.45 10.83 0.61
N VAL A 36 -9.37 11.36 1.15
CA VAL A 36 -9.01 12.78 1.05
C VAL A 36 -7.79 12.88 0.15
N LYS A 37 -7.90 13.65 -0.92
CA LYS A 37 -6.85 13.81 -1.94
C LYS A 37 -6.41 15.27 -2.02
N TYR A 38 -5.10 15.49 -2.08
CA TYR A 38 -4.53 16.77 -2.47
C TYR A 38 -4.68 16.94 -3.99
N HIS A 39 -5.25 18.05 -4.42
CA HIS A 39 -5.45 18.37 -5.82
C HIS A 39 -4.41 19.37 -6.30
N THR A 40 -3.80 19.11 -7.45
CA THR A 40 -2.89 20.02 -8.12
C THR A 40 -3.10 19.97 -9.62
N MET A 41 -2.94 21.13 -10.26
CA MET A 41 -2.96 21.25 -11.73
C MET A 41 -1.58 20.91 -12.34
N THR A 42 -0.53 20.93 -11.52
CA THR A 42 0.86 20.68 -11.93
C THR A 42 1.47 19.61 -11.02
N PRO A 43 1.14 18.32 -11.23
CA PRO A 43 1.79 17.25 -10.50
C PRO A 43 3.30 17.23 -10.82
N PRO A 44 4.13 16.68 -9.91
CA PRO A 44 5.56 16.57 -10.18
C PRO A 44 5.82 15.68 -11.40
N ASP A 45 6.62 16.17 -12.34
CA ASP A 45 7.03 15.41 -13.54
C ASP A 45 8.24 14.49 -13.27
N SER A 46 8.97 14.72 -12.17
CA SER A 46 10.21 14.01 -11.84
C SER A 46 10.13 13.29 -10.50
N ASN A 47 10.68 13.87 -9.46
CA ASN A 47 10.68 13.30 -8.12
C ASN A 47 9.85 14.16 -7.14
N VAL A 48 9.33 13.49 -6.10
CA VAL A 48 8.50 14.19 -5.10
C VAL A 48 9.32 15.09 -4.16
N SER A 49 10.64 14.85 -4.02
CA SER A 49 11.50 15.68 -3.15
C SER A 49 11.60 17.13 -3.61
N ARG A 50 11.52 17.35 -4.92
CA ARG A 50 11.62 18.70 -5.50
C ARG A 50 10.28 19.39 -5.67
N TYR A 51 9.19 18.68 -5.39
CA TYR A 51 7.85 19.24 -5.55
C TYR A 51 7.52 20.21 -4.42
N THR A 52 7.15 21.44 -4.78
CA THR A 52 6.64 22.46 -3.86
C THR A 52 5.11 22.51 -3.98
N PRO A 53 4.36 22.03 -2.99
CA PRO A 53 2.90 22.05 -3.04
C PRO A 53 2.34 23.47 -2.85
N ASP A 54 1.16 23.72 -3.41
CA ASP A 54 0.37 24.86 -3.01
C ASP A 54 -0.09 24.68 -1.56
N LYS A 55 0.44 25.53 -0.66
CA LYS A 55 0.15 25.45 0.79
C LYS A 55 -1.32 25.71 1.11
N ASN A 56 -2.04 26.48 0.29
CA ASN A 56 -3.46 26.73 0.50
C ASN A 56 -4.31 25.49 0.16
N GLU A 57 -4.01 24.86 -0.98
CA GLU A 57 -4.65 23.61 -1.37
C GLU A 57 -4.32 22.45 -0.39
N LEU A 58 -3.08 22.41 0.12
CA LEU A 58 -2.69 21.43 1.13
C LEU A 58 -3.44 21.64 2.44
N LYS A 59 -3.59 22.89 2.90
CA LYS A 59 -4.40 23.23 4.07
C LYS A 59 -5.90 22.96 3.83
N ALA A 60 -6.41 23.17 2.62
CA ALA A 60 -7.79 22.82 2.26
C ALA A 60 -8.01 21.30 2.37
N SER A 61 -7.07 20.51 1.88
CA SER A 61 -7.08 19.03 2.02
C SER A 61 -7.00 18.60 3.49
N LEU A 62 -6.13 19.24 4.28
CA LEU A 62 -6.04 19.02 5.73
C LEU A 62 -7.36 19.33 6.44
N ASN A 63 -7.97 20.48 6.13
CA ASN A 63 -9.30 20.83 6.64
C ASN A 63 -10.36 19.79 6.29
N HIS A 64 -10.34 19.28 5.06
CA HIS A 64 -11.27 18.23 4.63
C HIS A 64 -11.04 16.96 5.45
N PHE A 65 -9.79 16.54 5.64
CA PHE A 65 -9.43 15.38 6.46
C PHE A 65 -9.99 15.47 7.87
N PHE A 66 -9.78 16.61 8.57
CA PHE A 66 -10.28 16.79 9.93
C PHE A 66 -11.81 16.92 10.01
N LYS A 67 -12.48 17.44 8.97
CA LYS A 67 -13.96 17.48 8.92
C LYS A 67 -14.60 16.11 8.80
N GLU A 68 -13.92 15.13 8.20
CA GLU A 68 -14.41 13.76 8.13
C GLU A 68 -14.32 13.04 9.46
N MET A 69 -13.36 13.37 10.31
CA MET A 69 -13.17 12.76 11.62
C MET A 69 -14.18 13.30 12.66
N LYS A 70 -14.27 12.58 13.76
CA LYS A 70 -14.96 13.08 14.96
C LYS A 70 -14.13 14.19 15.60
N GLU A 71 -14.75 15.32 15.93
CA GLU A 71 -14.12 16.34 16.74
C GLU A 71 -13.92 15.85 18.19
N THR A 72 -12.71 16.02 18.72
CA THR A 72 -12.29 15.65 20.08
C THR A 72 -11.65 16.86 20.75
N VAL A 73 -11.25 16.73 22.00
CA VAL A 73 -10.50 17.77 22.71
C VAL A 73 -9.09 18.00 22.13
N HIS A 74 -8.59 17.06 21.35
CA HIS A 74 -7.26 17.08 20.73
C HIS A 74 -7.25 17.62 19.30
N THR A 75 -8.42 17.72 18.66
CA THR A 75 -8.53 18.05 17.23
C THR A 75 -7.80 19.35 16.89
N GLN A 76 -7.98 20.40 17.70
CA GLN A 76 -7.38 21.71 17.43
C GLN A 76 -5.86 21.67 17.53
N ASP A 77 -5.31 20.97 18.52
CA ASP A 77 -3.86 20.89 18.74
C ASP A 77 -3.18 20.11 17.61
N VAL A 78 -3.74 18.96 17.21
CA VAL A 78 -3.21 18.15 16.10
C VAL A 78 -3.32 18.90 14.76
N TYR A 79 -4.45 19.58 14.53
CA TYR A 79 -4.63 20.41 13.34
C TYR A 79 -3.60 21.54 13.27
N GLN A 80 -3.40 22.26 14.38
CA GLN A 80 -2.45 23.40 14.44
C GLN A 80 -1.01 22.93 14.28
N MET A 81 -0.64 21.78 14.82
CA MET A 81 0.66 21.14 14.58
C MET A 81 0.90 20.94 13.08
N CYS A 82 -0.06 20.35 12.36
CA CYS A 82 0.05 20.12 10.91
C CYS A 82 0.17 21.45 10.14
N VAL A 83 -0.64 22.47 10.50
CA VAL A 83 -0.58 23.81 9.86
C VAL A 83 0.78 24.47 10.07
N ASN A 84 1.35 24.36 11.28
CA ASN A 84 2.67 24.92 11.59
C ASN A 84 3.76 24.27 10.70
N ILE A 85 3.73 22.94 10.55
CA ILE A 85 4.67 22.19 9.70
C ILE A 85 4.52 22.60 8.24
N ILE A 86 3.30 22.70 7.70
CA ILE A 86 3.04 23.16 6.33
C ILE A 86 3.57 24.57 6.09
N ASN A 87 3.47 25.45 7.10
CA ASN A 87 3.99 26.82 6.98
C ASN A 87 5.52 26.84 7.02
N GLN A 88 6.15 25.98 7.82
CA GLN A 88 7.59 25.95 8.07
C GLN A 88 8.38 25.44 6.89
N PHE A 89 7.88 24.43 6.18
CA PHE A 89 8.60 23.75 5.11
C PHE A 89 7.98 24.03 3.74
N ASP A 90 8.78 23.96 2.69
CA ASP A 90 8.37 24.29 1.33
C ASP A 90 8.21 23.07 0.42
N SER A 91 9.04 22.03 0.58
CA SER A 91 8.94 20.83 -0.25
C SER A 91 7.98 19.79 0.33
N TRP A 92 7.43 18.93 -0.54
CA TRP A 92 6.56 17.81 -0.15
C TRP A 92 7.21 16.89 0.87
N THR A 93 8.47 16.50 0.61
CA THR A 93 9.20 15.59 1.51
C THR A 93 9.63 16.27 2.80
N ASP A 94 9.93 17.57 2.81
CA ASP A 94 10.26 18.28 4.06
C ASP A 94 9.03 18.43 4.97
N ILE A 95 7.84 18.68 4.38
CA ILE A 95 6.58 18.66 5.12
C ILE A 95 6.34 17.26 5.71
N PHE A 96 6.55 16.20 4.92
CA PHE A 96 6.44 14.82 5.40
C PHE A 96 7.43 14.53 6.53
N LYS A 97 8.71 14.92 6.38
CA LYS A 97 9.72 14.79 7.44
C LYS A 97 9.31 15.52 8.71
N GLY A 98 8.76 16.73 8.58
CA GLY A 98 8.26 17.49 9.72
C GLY A 98 7.15 16.75 10.48
N LEU A 99 6.21 16.12 9.78
CA LEU A 99 5.14 15.32 10.37
C LEU A 99 5.70 14.07 11.08
N ILE A 100 6.59 13.33 10.42
CA ILE A 100 7.23 12.15 11.02
C ILE A 100 8.10 12.54 12.22
N HIS A 101 8.81 13.66 12.12
CA HIS A 101 9.60 14.16 13.24
C HIS A 101 8.74 14.43 14.49
N GLU A 102 7.59 15.10 14.35
CA GLU A 102 6.69 15.35 15.48
C GLU A 102 6.19 14.06 16.14
N VAL A 103 5.92 13.02 15.34
CA VAL A 103 5.50 11.71 15.85
C VAL A 103 6.63 11.00 16.62
N PHE A 104 7.88 11.10 16.13
CA PHE A 104 9.01 10.29 16.62
C PHE A 104 10.16 11.10 17.21
N LYS A 105 9.99 12.38 17.54
CA LYS A 105 11.06 13.27 18.03
C LYS A 105 11.81 12.75 19.26
N ASP A 106 11.11 11.99 20.11
CA ASP A 106 11.68 11.46 21.35
C ASP A 106 12.40 10.12 21.19
N TYR A 107 12.46 9.57 19.97
CA TYR A 107 13.07 8.27 19.66
C TYR A 107 14.46 8.36 19.02
N GLY A 108 14.93 9.57 18.72
CA GLY A 108 16.25 9.77 18.08
C GLY A 108 16.37 9.21 16.66
N ILE A 109 15.25 9.13 15.93
CA ILE A 109 15.23 8.65 14.55
C ILE A 109 15.85 9.67 13.59
N LEU A 110 16.67 9.19 12.65
CA LEU A 110 17.17 9.99 11.54
C LEU A 110 16.24 9.85 10.32
N LEU A 111 15.85 10.97 9.75
CA LEU A 111 15.02 11.04 8.55
C LEU A 111 15.91 11.46 7.36
N ILE A 112 16.12 10.57 6.42
CA ILE A 112 17.06 10.76 5.33
C ILE A 112 16.31 10.67 3.99
N ASP A 113 16.38 11.75 3.21
CA ASP A 113 15.83 11.77 1.85
C ASP A 113 16.90 11.27 0.87
N ALA A 114 16.57 10.28 0.05
CA ALA A 114 17.42 9.73 -0.98
C ALA A 114 17.98 10.78 -1.95
N GLN A 115 17.33 11.94 -2.08
CA GLN A 115 17.74 13.02 -3.00
C GLN A 115 18.67 14.06 -2.37
N TYR A 116 19.16 13.85 -1.15
CA TYR A 116 20.15 14.77 -0.59
C TYR A 116 21.42 14.81 -1.45
N PRO A 117 21.85 16.02 -1.87
CA PRO A 117 23.05 16.16 -2.72
C PRO A 117 24.31 15.53 -2.10
N GLU A 118 24.43 15.61 -0.78
CA GLU A 118 25.55 15.04 -0.03
C GLU A 118 25.58 13.52 -0.14
N LEU A 119 24.43 12.85 -0.06
CA LEU A 119 24.34 11.40 -0.26
C LEU A 119 24.72 11.03 -1.70
N ARG A 120 24.23 11.76 -2.69
CA ARG A 120 24.59 11.52 -4.10
C ARG A 120 26.09 11.65 -4.35
N GLN A 121 26.77 12.56 -3.67
CA GLN A 121 28.23 12.65 -3.74
C GLN A 121 28.90 11.42 -3.11
N MET A 122 28.40 10.92 -2.00
CA MET A 122 28.90 9.71 -1.34
C MET A 122 28.67 8.45 -2.19
N GLU A 123 27.55 8.36 -2.90
CA GLU A 123 27.16 7.21 -3.72
C GLU A 123 27.96 7.03 -5.02
N LYS A 124 28.70 8.05 -5.48
CA LYS A 124 29.48 8.02 -6.74
C LYS A 124 30.31 6.75 -6.95
N PRO A 125 31.11 6.27 -5.96
CA PRO A 125 31.91 5.08 -6.16
C PRO A 125 31.05 3.84 -6.46
N LEU A 126 29.95 3.69 -5.74
CA LEU A 126 29.05 2.55 -5.92
C LEU A 126 28.26 2.65 -7.24
N PHE A 127 27.80 3.82 -7.66
CA PHE A 127 27.18 4.00 -8.97
C PHE A 127 28.11 3.63 -10.13
N LYS A 128 29.39 4.00 -10.04
CA LYS A 128 30.41 3.60 -11.02
C LYS A 128 30.58 2.08 -11.04
N GLU A 129 30.66 1.45 -9.88
CA GLU A 129 30.79 0.00 -9.75
C GLU A 129 29.55 -0.74 -10.30
N ILE A 130 28.34 -0.29 -9.98
CA ILE A 130 27.09 -0.84 -10.55
C ILE A 130 27.12 -0.74 -12.08
N LEU A 131 27.50 0.42 -12.63
CA LEU A 131 27.58 0.62 -14.08
C LEU A 131 28.65 -0.28 -14.73
N GLU A 132 29.77 -0.47 -14.06
CA GLU A 132 30.88 -1.32 -14.54
C GLU A 132 30.49 -2.80 -14.49
N LYS A 133 29.90 -3.25 -13.39
CA LYS A 133 29.51 -4.64 -13.15
C LYS A 133 28.06 -4.95 -13.60
N ARG A 134 27.39 -4.05 -14.34
CA ARG A 134 25.96 -4.18 -14.68
C ARG A 134 25.53 -5.57 -15.17
N ASN A 135 26.33 -6.22 -16.01
CA ASN A 135 26.02 -7.57 -16.51
C ASN A 135 26.01 -8.59 -15.38
N GLN A 136 27.00 -8.54 -14.48
CA GLN A 136 27.09 -9.44 -13.33
C GLN A 136 25.94 -9.17 -12.34
N VAL A 137 25.60 -7.89 -12.14
CA VAL A 137 24.47 -7.47 -11.28
C VAL A 137 23.17 -8.00 -11.84
N ASP A 138 22.86 -7.79 -13.12
CA ASP A 138 21.62 -8.29 -13.73
C ASP A 138 21.59 -9.82 -13.75
N GLN A 139 22.68 -10.48 -14.12
CA GLN A 139 22.76 -11.95 -14.13
C GLN A 139 22.53 -12.53 -12.73
N SER A 140 23.23 -12.02 -11.71
CA SER A 140 23.09 -12.52 -10.33
C SER A 140 21.68 -12.27 -9.76
N PHE A 141 21.05 -11.15 -10.13
CA PHE A 141 19.66 -10.87 -9.80
C PHE A 141 18.73 -11.92 -10.43
N ARG A 142 18.83 -12.16 -11.75
CA ARG A 142 17.98 -13.14 -12.45
C ARG A 142 18.20 -14.57 -11.93
N GLU A 143 19.43 -14.97 -11.68
CA GLU A 143 19.74 -16.28 -11.09
C GLU A 143 19.15 -16.42 -9.68
N THR A 144 19.16 -15.35 -8.89
CA THR A 144 18.54 -15.37 -7.55
C THR A 144 17.02 -15.46 -7.64
N GLN A 145 16.38 -14.76 -8.59
CA GLN A 145 14.94 -14.91 -8.86
C GLN A 145 14.56 -16.34 -9.24
N ILE A 146 15.37 -17.01 -10.08
CA ILE A 146 15.14 -18.41 -10.44
C ILE A 146 15.22 -19.30 -9.20
N ARG A 147 16.23 -19.12 -8.35
CA ARG A 147 16.40 -19.90 -7.12
C ARG A 147 15.26 -19.71 -6.12
N THR A 148 14.82 -18.47 -5.90
CA THR A 148 13.68 -18.17 -5.00
C THR A 148 12.38 -18.78 -5.54
N THR A 149 12.15 -18.71 -6.85
CA THR A 149 10.98 -19.34 -7.50
C THR A 149 10.99 -20.85 -7.35
N GLN A 150 12.14 -21.51 -7.47
CA GLN A 150 12.28 -22.95 -7.23
C GLN A 150 11.97 -23.34 -5.77
N GLN A 151 12.13 -22.42 -4.83
CA GLN A 151 11.75 -22.58 -3.43
C GLN A 151 10.28 -22.17 -3.15
N GLN A 152 9.45 -22.06 -4.19
CA GLN A 152 8.04 -21.69 -4.12
C GLN A 152 7.77 -20.26 -3.64
N LEU A 153 8.77 -19.39 -3.70
CA LEU A 153 8.59 -17.97 -3.48
C LEU A 153 8.33 -17.28 -4.83
N PRO A 154 7.17 -16.62 -5.01
CA PRO A 154 6.89 -15.93 -6.28
C PRO A 154 7.85 -14.76 -6.48
N SER A 155 8.27 -14.55 -7.74
CA SER A 155 9.03 -13.35 -8.10
C SER A 155 8.21 -12.10 -7.86
N MET A 156 8.78 -11.15 -7.11
CA MET A 156 8.14 -9.89 -6.72
C MET A 156 8.59 -8.72 -7.59
N ILE A 157 9.87 -8.71 -7.98
CA ILE A 157 10.43 -7.63 -8.82
C ILE A 157 10.23 -7.98 -10.29
N GLN A 158 9.45 -7.15 -10.97
CA GLN A 158 9.31 -7.20 -12.43
C GLN A 158 10.00 -5.98 -13.04
N THR A 159 11.09 -6.21 -13.74
CA THR A 159 11.84 -5.16 -14.41
C THR A 159 12.46 -5.68 -15.72
N GLU A 160 12.41 -4.85 -16.76
CA GLU A 160 12.96 -5.17 -18.08
C GLU A 160 14.35 -4.60 -18.28
N THR A 161 14.85 -3.78 -17.34
CA THR A 161 16.20 -3.22 -17.45
C THR A 161 17.28 -4.23 -17.10
N ASN A 162 18.42 -4.09 -17.75
CA ASN A 162 19.68 -4.79 -17.44
C ASN A 162 20.74 -3.86 -16.83
N THR A 163 20.34 -2.65 -16.40
CA THR A 163 21.24 -1.63 -15.83
C THR A 163 20.91 -1.32 -14.37
N HIS A 164 19.63 -1.43 -14.00
CA HIS A 164 19.11 -1.19 -12.65
C HIS A 164 19.33 0.23 -12.09
N LEU A 165 19.54 1.20 -12.98
CA LEU A 165 19.69 2.61 -12.67
C LEU A 165 18.72 3.46 -13.49
N PHE A 166 18.31 4.58 -12.91
CA PHE A 166 17.59 5.65 -13.59
C PHE A 166 18.51 6.85 -13.83
N ILE A 167 18.15 7.66 -14.81
CA ILE A 167 18.71 8.98 -15.04
C ILE A 167 17.61 10.03 -15.10
N HIS A 168 17.86 11.19 -14.51
CA HIS A 168 17.01 12.37 -14.67
C HIS A 168 17.43 13.13 -15.93
N GLU A 169 16.53 13.20 -16.90
CA GLU A 169 16.75 13.84 -18.19
C GLU A 169 15.47 14.57 -18.62
N ASP A 170 15.63 15.85 -19.03
CA ASP A 170 14.52 16.70 -19.50
C ASP A 170 13.33 16.75 -18.52
N GLY A 171 13.63 16.87 -17.22
CA GLY A 171 12.62 16.91 -16.15
C GLY A 171 11.99 15.56 -15.79
N MET A 172 12.37 14.46 -16.46
CA MET A 172 11.80 13.13 -16.23
C MET A 172 12.82 12.16 -15.66
N ARG A 173 12.39 11.27 -14.78
CA ARG A 173 13.14 10.11 -14.31
C ARG A 173 12.94 8.96 -15.28
N GLN A 174 14.01 8.53 -15.96
CA GLN A 174 13.96 7.55 -17.04
C GLN A 174 14.87 6.36 -16.76
N LEU A 175 14.38 5.15 -17.02
CA LEU A 175 15.10 3.92 -16.80
C LEU A 175 16.17 3.74 -17.90
N LEU A 176 17.40 3.41 -17.48
CA LEU A 176 18.50 3.06 -18.38
C LEU A 176 18.39 1.59 -18.79
N ASN A 177 18.62 1.31 -20.06
CA ASN A 177 18.73 -0.05 -20.60
C ASN A 177 19.87 -0.13 -21.61
N PHE A 178 20.77 -1.11 -21.48
CA PHE A 178 21.92 -1.26 -22.36
C PHE A 178 21.61 -2.22 -23.52
N ASP A 179 21.81 -1.75 -24.76
CA ASP A 179 21.50 -2.50 -25.97
C ASP A 179 22.69 -3.31 -26.56
N GLY A 180 23.80 -3.33 -25.86
CA GLY A 180 25.06 -3.92 -26.33
C GLY A 180 26.10 -2.90 -26.75
N THR A 181 25.70 -1.65 -27.06
CA THR A 181 26.58 -0.56 -27.49
C THR A 181 26.34 0.73 -26.71
N TYR A 182 25.08 1.09 -26.52
CA TYR A 182 24.62 2.30 -25.86
C TYR A 182 23.64 2.02 -24.72
N PHE A 183 23.60 2.93 -23.77
CA PHE A 183 22.54 3.01 -22.77
C PHE A 183 21.40 3.87 -23.32
N LYS A 184 20.23 3.27 -23.48
CA LYS A 184 19.01 3.89 -23.99
C LYS A 184 18.08 4.25 -22.86
N LEU A 185 17.29 5.27 -23.08
CA LEU A 185 16.19 5.67 -22.20
C LEU A 185 14.88 5.00 -22.67
N ASN A 186 14.00 4.71 -21.71
CA ASN A 186 12.74 4.05 -22.02
C ASN A 186 11.66 4.97 -22.63
N LYS A 187 11.81 6.30 -22.51
CA LYS A 187 10.81 7.29 -22.96
C LYS A 187 11.31 8.23 -24.07
N THR A 188 12.59 8.21 -24.40
CA THR A 188 13.18 9.09 -25.42
C THR A 188 14.19 8.34 -26.27
N GLU A 189 14.55 8.90 -27.46
CA GLU A 189 15.56 8.34 -28.34
C GLU A 189 17.01 8.66 -27.92
N LYS A 190 17.18 9.35 -26.76
CA LYS A 190 18.50 9.74 -26.26
C LYS A 190 19.29 8.50 -25.84
N ARG A 191 20.61 8.55 -26.13
CA ARG A 191 21.52 7.43 -25.87
C ARG A 191 22.79 7.97 -25.20
N TYR A 192 23.35 7.15 -24.33
CA TYR A 192 24.60 7.45 -23.64
C TYR A 192 25.64 6.37 -23.90
N THR A 193 26.89 6.76 -24.06
CA THR A 193 28.02 5.84 -23.93
C THR A 193 28.29 5.58 -22.44
N LYS A 194 29.01 4.49 -22.12
CA LYS A 194 29.48 4.25 -20.75
C LYS A 194 30.25 5.45 -20.19
N GLN A 195 31.11 6.06 -21.01
CA GLN A 195 31.90 7.22 -20.60
C GLN A 195 31.00 8.41 -20.26
N ASN A 196 29.97 8.69 -21.08
CA ASN A 196 29.04 9.78 -20.77
C ASN A 196 28.36 9.59 -19.39
N LEU A 197 27.96 8.36 -19.05
CA LEU A 197 27.35 8.08 -17.75
C LEU A 197 28.35 8.19 -16.59
N LEU A 198 29.60 7.76 -16.79
CA LEU A 198 30.67 7.94 -15.79
C LEU A 198 30.96 9.42 -15.55
N ASP A 199 30.96 10.23 -16.60
CA ASP A 199 31.15 11.70 -16.52
C ASP A 199 29.98 12.37 -15.79
N ILE A 200 28.73 11.89 -16.02
CA ILE A 200 27.56 12.37 -15.33
C ILE A 200 27.61 11.98 -13.83
N ILE A 201 27.94 10.73 -13.50
CA ILE A 201 28.12 10.28 -12.11
C ILE A 201 29.15 11.14 -11.39
N GLU A 202 30.24 11.54 -12.09
CA GLU A 202 31.27 12.35 -11.46
C GLU A 202 30.86 13.81 -11.24
N ARG A 203 30.17 14.44 -12.19
CA ARG A 203 29.89 15.88 -12.21
C ARG A 203 28.52 16.24 -11.68
N GLU A 204 27.53 15.39 -11.95
CA GLU A 204 26.10 15.61 -11.70
C GLU A 204 25.45 14.34 -11.10
N PRO A 205 25.98 13.78 -9.97
CA PRO A 205 25.51 12.48 -9.45
C PRO A 205 24.03 12.50 -9.06
N GLU A 206 23.47 13.66 -8.77
CA GLU A 206 22.04 13.84 -8.47
C GLU A 206 21.11 13.52 -9.64
N ARG A 207 21.67 13.36 -10.86
CA ARG A 207 20.92 12.89 -12.03
C ARG A 207 20.78 11.38 -12.09
N ILE A 208 21.59 10.63 -11.33
CA ILE A 208 21.52 9.17 -11.28
C ILE A 208 20.75 8.75 -10.04
N SER A 209 19.90 7.75 -10.17
CA SER A 209 19.17 7.18 -9.06
C SER A 209 18.96 5.67 -9.21
N ASN A 210 18.61 5.02 -8.12
CA ASN A 210 18.47 3.57 -8.01
C ASN A 210 17.08 3.10 -8.43
N ASN A 211 17.00 1.87 -8.94
CA ASN A 211 15.73 1.15 -8.99
C ASN A 211 15.58 0.25 -7.74
N VAL A 212 14.52 -0.52 -7.68
CA VAL A 212 14.23 -1.44 -6.57
C VAL A 212 15.31 -2.52 -6.35
N VAL A 213 16.13 -2.84 -7.36
CA VAL A 213 17.20 -3.85 -7.27
C VAL A 213 18.47 -3.29 -6.61
N THR A 214 18.85 -2.06 -6.94
CA THR A 214 20.11 -1.46 -6.46
C THR A 214 19.93 -0.59 -5.23
N ARG A 215 18.73 -0.03 -4.98
CA ARG A 215 18.47 0.82 -3.82
C ARG A 215 18.82 0.18 -2.48
N PRO A 216 18.42 -1.07 -2.16
CA PRO A 216 18.78 -1.70 -0.89
C PRO A 216 20.28 -1.87 -0.69
N VAL A 217 21.03 -2.15 -1.77
CA VAL A 217 22.48 -2.28 -1.71
C VAL A 217 23.14 -0.93 -1.43
N VAL A 218 22.61 0.15 -2.01
CA VAL A 218 23.11 1.51 -1.79
C VAL A 218 22.82 1.98 -0.37
N GLU A 219 21.63 1.71 0.15
CA GLU A 219 21.27 2.01 1.54
C GLU A 219 22.24 1.32 2.52
N GLU A 220 22.52 0.02 2.31
CA GLU A 220 23.42 -0.74 3.16
C GLU A 220 24.87 -0.24 3.05
N TRP A 221 25.33 0.04 1.85
CA TRP A 221 26.66 0.57 1.60
C TRP A 221 26.90 1.92 2.31
N LEU A 222 25.86 2.77 2.36
CA LEU A 222 25.93 4.07 3.03
C LEU A 222 25.92 3.96 4.55
N PHE A 223 25.13 3.06 5.13
CA PHE A 223 24.83 3.06 6.58
C PHE A 223 25.43 1.90 7.36
N ASN A 224 25.95 0.85 6.70
CA ASN A 224 26.40 -0.37 7.35
C ASN A 224 25.36 -0.88 8.38
N THR A 225 24.17 -1.20 7.87
CA THR A 225 22.96 -1.45 8.64
C THR A 225 23.04 -2.77 9.41
N VAL A 226 22.70 -2.79 10.68
CA VAL A 226 22.62 -4.04 11.47
C VAL A 226 21.40 -4.85 11.05
N ALA A 227 20.25 -4.19 10.87
CA ALA A 227 19.02 -4.84 10.48
C ALA A 227 18.16 -3.90 9.62
N PHE A 228 17.58 -4.45 8.56
CA PHE A 228 16.53 -3.81 7.78
C PHE A 228 15.16 -4.26 8.29
N ILE A 229 14.31 -3.30 8.67
CA ILE A 229 12.96 -3.58 9.18
C ILE A 229 11.97 -3.34 8.03
N GLY A 230 11.48 -4.42 7.43
CA GLY A 230 10.65 -4.38 6.24
C GLY A 230 9.22 -4.84 6.42
N GLY A 231 8.32 -4.35 5.56
CA GLY A 231 6.97 -4.88 5.40
C GLY A 231 6.98 -6.24 4.66
N PRO A 232 5.84 -6.97 4.64
CA PRO A 232 5.80 -8.30 4.03
C PRO A 232 6.22 -8.35 2.56
N SER A 233 5.88 -7.32 1.78
CA SER A 233 6.26 -7.22 0.37
C SER A 233 7.76 -6.92 0.22
N GLU A 234 8.29 -6.06 1.10
CA GLU A 234 9.72 -5.71 1.11
C GLU A 234 10.58 -6.93 1.43
N ILE A 235 10.24 -7.69 2.48
CA ILE A 235 10.95 -8.92 2.84
C ILE A 235 10.98 -9.91 1.66
N LYS A 236 9.86 -10.04 0.94
CA LYS A 236 9.78 -10.94 -0.21
C LYS A 236 10.72 -10.53 -1.33
N TYR A 237 10.76 -9.25 -1.72
CA TYR A 237 11.64 -8.84 -2.79
C TYR A 237 13.12 -8.76 -2.36
N TRP A 238 13.42 -8.50 -1.08
CA TRP A 238 14.79 -8.57 -0.59
C TRP A 238 15.41 -9.97 -0.76
N ALA A 239 14.61 -11.03 -0.67
CA ALA A 239 15.07 -12.39 -0.93
C ALA A 239 15.66 -12.57 -2.35
N GLU A 240 15.22 -11.75 -3.32
CA GLU A 240 15.71 -11.77 -4.70
C GLU A 240 17.05 -11.05 -4.89
N LEU A 241 17.53 -10.28 -3.87
CA LEU A 241 18.66 -9.39 -4.01
C LEU A 241 19.99 -9.95 -3.50
N LYS A 242 20.01 -11.11 -2.84
CA LYS A 242 21.24 -11.66 -2.24
C LYS A 242 22.41 -11.72 -3.21
N GLY A 243 22.17 -12.17 -4.46
CA GLY A 243 23.20 -12.22 -5.50
C GLY A 243 23.73 -10.86 -5.90
N VAL A 244 22.90 -9.81 -5.84
CA VAL A 244 23.31 -8.43 -6.14
C VAL A 244 24.24 -7.90 -5.03
N PHE A 245 23.89 -8.13 -3.76
CA PHE A 245 24.73 -7.81 -2.61
C PHE A 245 26.11 -8.45 -2.72
N ASP A 246 26.14 -9.76 -3.03
CA ASP A 246 27.39 -10.52 -3.18
C ASP A 246 28.24 -9.99 -4.35
N THR A 247 27.61 -9.64 -5.48
CA THR A 247 28.30 -9.11 -6.68
C THR A 247 28.97 -7.77 -6.41
N LEU A 248 28.37 -6.94 -5.57
CA LEU A 248 28.86 -5.62 -5.22
C LEU A 248 29.69 -5.61 -3.91
N ASN A 249 29.99 -6.79 -3.35
CA ASN A 249 30.75 -6.96 -2.11
C ASN A 249 30.17 -6.15 -0.92
N VAL A 250 28.86 -6.03 -0.85
CA VAL A 250 28.15 -5.43 0.28
C VAL A 250 27.52 -6.55 1.11
N GLU A 251 27.70 -6.50 2.43
CA GLU A 251 27.09 -7.49 3.32
C GLU A 251 25.60 -7.22 3.45
N MET A 252 24.79 -8.22 3.17
CA MET A 252 23.33 -8.07 3.29
C MET A 252 22.94 -8.08 4.78
N PRO A 253 22.22 -7.05 5.28
CA PRO A 253 21.84 -6.96 6.69
C PRO A 253 20.82 -8.04 7.06
N ILE A 254 20.58 -8.19 8.36
CA ILE A 254 19.48 -9.03 8.86
C ILE A 254 18.15 -8.40 8.41
N VAL A 255 17.38 -9.12 7.61
CA VAL A 255 16.05 -8.67 7.18
C VAL A 255 15.00 -9.12 8.17
N MET A 256 14.36 -8.18 8.86
CA MET A 256 13.38 -8.45 9.90
C MET A 256 11.99 -7.90 9.50
N PRO A 257 10.90 -8.63 9.76
CA PRO A 257 9.57 -8.09 9.58
C PRO A 257 9.30 -6.98 10.61
N ARG A 258 8.69 -5.89 10.16
CA ARG A 258 8.20 -4.87 11.08
C ARG A 258 7.06 -5.41 11.93
N LEU A 259 6.87 -4.85 13.11
CA LEU A 259 5.70 -5.14 13.94
C LEU A 259 4.41 -4.79 13.16
N ARG A 260 3.38 -5.61 13.36
CA ARG A 260 2.04 -5.38 12.84
C ARG A 260 1.15 -5.00 14.00
N ILE A 261 0.47 -3.87 13.90
CA ILE A 261 -0.27 -3.26 15.01
C ILE A 261 -1.68 -2.88 14.55
N THR A 262 -2.66 -3.20 15.37
CA THR A 262 -4.04 -2.72 15.22
C THR A 262 -4.50 -2.09 16.52
N TYR A 263 -5.07 -0.89 16.43
CA TYR A 263 -5.76 -0.23 17.54
C TYR A 263 -7.18 -0.75 17.64
N LEU A 264 -7.52 -1.36 18.77
CA LEU A 264 -8.85 -1.88 19.05
C LEU A 264 -9.65 -0.88 19.90
N TYR A 265 -10.47 -0.08 19.25
CA TYR A 265 -11.34 0.87 19.91
C TYR A 265 -12.39 0.18 20.81
N ALA A 266 -12.71 0.78 21.94
CA ALA A 266 -13.67 0.22 22.91
C ALA A 266 -15.05 -0.06 22.30
N ARG A 267 -15.49 0.77 21.33
CA ARG A 267 -16.74 0.56 20.59
C ARG A 267 -16.65 -0.67 19.69
N THR A 268 -15.59 -0.79 18.91
CA THR A 268 -15.37 -1.97 18.03
C THR A 268 -15.30 -3.25 18.86
N LYS A 269 -14.63 -3.22 20.01
CA LYS A 269 -14.60 -4.35 20.97
C LYS A 269 -15.99 -4.76 21.45
N LYS A 270 -16.89 -3.80 21.71
CA LYS A 270 -18.30 -4.10 22.04
C LYS A 270 -19.05 -4.76 20.89
N LEU A 271 -18.84 -4.25 19.65
CA LEU A 271 -19.49 -4.81 18.47
C LEU A 271 -19.02 -6.25 18.18
N LEU A 272 -17.71 -6.52 18.30
CA LEU A 272 -17.19 -7.89 18.18
C LEU A 272 -17.90 -8.85 19.15
N LYS A 273 -18.07 -8.44 20.41
CA LYS A 273 -18.81 -9.23 21.41
C LYS A 273 -20.28 -9.40 21.04
N GLN A 274 -20.94 -8.32 20.58
CA GLN A 274 -22.36 -8.34 20.20
C GLN A 274 -22.64 -9.36 19.08
N TYR A 275 -21.75 -9.46 18.09
CA TYR A 275 -21.90 -10.35 16.96
C TYR A 275 -21.13 -11.67 17.11
N ASN A 276 -20.52 -11.92 18.29
CA ASN A 276 -19.72 -13.11 18.58
C ASN A 276 -18.62 -13.35 17.54
N LEU A 277 -17.86 -12.28 17.21
CA LEU A 277 -16.78 -12.31 16.22
C LEU A 277 -15.41 -12.40 16.90
N SER A 278 -14.52 -13.23 16.36
CA SER A 278 -13.10 -13.26 16.74
C SER A 278 -12.36 -12.09 16.07
N ILE A 279 -11.55 -11.37 16.84
CA ILE A 279 -10.75 -10.27 16.31
C ILE A 279 -9.73 -10.76 15.29
N GLU A 280 -9.12 -11.93 15.53
CA GLU A 280 -8.13 -12.56 14.66
C GLU A 280 -8.76 -12.90 13.30
N SER A 281 -9.96 -13.48 13.32
CA SER A 281 -10.70 -13.80 12.10
C SER A 281 -11.04 -12.54 11.31
N VAL A 282 -11.50 -11.49 12.00
CA VAL A 282 -11.87 -10.22 11.35
C VAL A 282 -10.65 -9.53 10.73
N ILE A 283 -9.52 -9.48 11.43
CA ILE A 283 -8.28 -8.89 10.89
C ILE A 283 -7.80 -9.67 9.65
N ALA A 284 -7.93 -11.00 9.66
CA ALA A 284 -7.46 -11.84 8.57
C ALA A 284 -8.40 -11.85 7.35
N ASN A 285 -9.72 -11.91 7.58
CA ASN A 285 -10.70 -12.24 6.53
C ASN A 285 -11.80 -11.17 6.34
N GLY A 286 -11.83 -10.14 7.19
CA GLY A 286 -12.94 -9.17 7.22
C GLY A 286 -14.20 -9.77 7.88
N VAL A 287 -15.36 -9.18 7.59
CA VAL A 287 -16.67 -9.55 8.20
C VAL A 287 -17.74 -9.88 7.18
N GLU A 288 -17.39 -9.97 5.91
CA GLU A 288 -18.41 -10.11 4.86
C GLU A 288 -19.20 -11.41 4.96
N GLN A 289 -18.56 -12.52 5.32
CA GLN A 289 -19.23 -13.82 5.50
C GLN A 289 -20.20 -13.77 6.69
N GLU A 290 -19.79 -13.18 7.80
CA GLU A 290 -20.62 -13.03 9.01
C GLU A 290 -21.78 -12.08 8.74
N ARG A 291 -21.57 -10.99 8.02
CA ARG A 291 -22.62 -10.07 7.57
C ARG A 291 -23.67 -10.79 6.72
N GLN A 292 -23.22 -11.57 5.74
CA GLN A 292 -24.12 -12.35 4.88
C GLN A 292 -24.89 -13.42 5.68
N ARG A 293 -24.23 -14.09 6.63
CA ARG A 293 -24.88 -15.04 7.54
C ARG A 293 -25.97 -14.35 8.35
N PHE A 294 -25.66 -13.20 8.96
CA PHE A 294 -26.63 -12.41 9.72
C PHE A 294 -27.87 -12.05 8.87
N VAL A 295 -27.66 -11.59 7.63
CA VAL A 295 -28.77 -11.25 6.72
C VAL A 295 -29.62 -12.49 6.39
N ARG A 296 -28.98 -13.64 6.14
CA ARG A 296 -29.67 -14.89 5.86
C ARG A 296 -30.48 -15.40 7.08
N GLU A 297 -29.96 -15.24 8.29
CA GLU A 297 -30.68 -15.60 9.53
C GLU A 297 -31.92 -14.72 9.76
N LYS A 298 -31.92 -13.46 9.26
CA LYS A 298 -33.09 -12.57 9.31
C LYS A 298 -34.08 -12.80 8.18
N ALA A 299 -33.63 -13.42 7.09
CA ALA A 299 -34.45 -13.73 5.94
C ALA A 299 -35.40 -14.93 6.21
N SER A 300 -36.51 -14.98 5.48
CA SER A 300 -37.38 -16.16 5.47
C SER A 300 -36.73 -17.28 4.65
N ASN A 301 -36.32 -18.35 5.30
CA ASN A 301 -35.82 -19.55 4.61
C ASN A 301 -36.88 -20.15 3.68
N ASN A 302 -38.18 -20.12 4.07
CA ASN A 302 -39.24 -20.62 3.22
C ASN A 302 -39.34 -19.86 1.91
N PHE A 303 -39.20 -18.51 1.94
CA PHE A 303 -39.18 -17.70 0.70
C PHE A 303 -38.01 -18.06 -0.20
N ILE A 304 -36.82 -18.20 0.35
CA ILE A 304 -35.62 -18.54 -0.44
C ILE A 304 -35.78 -19.94 -1.04
N ASN A 305 -36.24 -20.94 -0.24
CA ASN A 305 -36.41 -22.30 -0.71
C ASN A 305 -37.46 -22.39 -1.82
N GLU A 306 -38.59 -21.70 -1.70
CA GLU A 306 -39.62 -21.65 -2.73
C GLU A 306 -39.08 -21.09 -4.04
N VAL A 307 -38.28 -20.02 -3.99
CA VAL A 307 -37.66 -19.44 -5.20
C VAL A 307 -36.64 -20.39 -5.83
N GLU A 308 -35.84 -21.08 -5.02
CA GLU A 308 -34.90 -22.10 -5.52
C GLU A 308 -35.66 -23.32 -6.13
N GLU A 309 -36.77 -23.75 -5.55
CA GLU A 309 -37.60 -24.79 -6.13
C GLU A 309 -38.22 -24.35 -7.49
N MET A 310 -38.69 -23.09 -7.59
CA MET A 310 -39.14 -22.54 -8.87
C MET A 310 -38.02 -22.53 -9.93
N LYS A 311 -36.79 -22.23 -9.54
CA LYS A 311 -35.62 -22.25 -10.41
C LYS A 311 -35.32 -23.66 -10.93
N ILE A 312 -35.41 -24.67 -10.06
CA ILE A 312 -35.23 -26.08 -10.43
C ILE A 312 -36.33 -26.53 -11.40
N GLN A 313 -37.58 -26.23 -11.10
CA GLN A 313 -38.73 -26.54 -11.98
C GLN A 313 -38.59 -25.90 -13.36
N GLN A 314 -38.15 -24.64 -13.39
CA GLN A 314 -37.86 -23.94 -14.65
C GLN A 314 -36.80 -24.65 -15.47
N GLN A 315 -35.72 -25.12 -14.86
CA GLN A 315 -34.67 -25.86 -15.54
C GLN A 315 -35.17 -27.20 -16.10
N GLU A 316 -36.03 -27.90 -15.37
CA GLU A 316 -36.64 -29.16 -15.81
C GLU A 316 -37.55 -28.94 -17.02
N LEU A 317 -38.37 -27.86 -17.01
CA LEU A 317 -39.19 -27.49 -18.15
C LEU A 317 -38.37 -27.22 -19.41
N TYR A 318 -37.25 -26.52 -19.29
CA TYR A 318 -36.36 -26.28 -20.41
C TYR A 318 -35.64 -27.54 -20.88
N ASN A 319 -35.26 -28.44 -20.01
CA ASN A 319 -34.68 -29.74 -20.38
C ASN A 319 -35.68 -30.54 -21.25
N ASN A 320 -36.96 -30.49 -20.91
CA ASN A 320 -38.01 -31.11 -21.76
C ASN A 320 -38.14 -30.41 -23.14
N LEU A 321 -38.05 -29.08 -23.20
CA LEU A 321 -38.11 -28.34 -24.47
C LEU A 321 -36.93 -28.66 -25.38
N PHE A 322 -35.75 -28.88 -24.82
CA PHE A 322 -34.55 -29.29 -25.59
C PHE A 322 -34.76 -30.56 -26.38
N THR A 323 -35.56 -31.51 -25.90
CA THR A 323 -35.85 -32.77 -26.61
C THR A 323 -36.59 -32.54 -27.95
N TYR A 324 -37.35 -31.43 -28.07
CA TYR A 324 -38.08 -31.10 -29.30
C TYR A 324 -37.19 -30.43 -30.36
N VAL A 325 -35.99 -29.99 -30.02
CA VAL A 325 -35.09 -29.24 -30.91
C VAL A 325 -33.72 -29.88 -31.09
N GLU A 326 -33.56 -31.15 -30.71
CA GLU A 326 -32.29 -31.86 -30.73
C GLU A 326 -31.50 -31.74 -32.04
N ASN A 327 -32.19 -31.63 -33.16
CA ASN A 327 -31.59 -31.56 -34.51
C ASN A 327 -31.49 -30.12 -35.06
N ASN A 328 -31.76 -29.11 -34.27
CA ASN A 328 -31.72 -27.72 -34.71
C ASN A 328 -30.86 -26.86 -33.77
N HIS A 329 -29.63 -26.59 -34.20
CA HIS A 329 -28.63 -25.87 -33.42
C HIS A 329 -29.07 -24.44 -33.04
N ASP A 330 -29.73 -23.70 -33.97
CA ASP A 330 -30.16 -22.32 -33.70
C ASP A 330 -31.26 -22.29 -32.64
N ASN A 331 -32.20 -23.25 -32.67
CA ASN A 331 -33.23 -23.36 -31.64
C ASN A 331 -32.68 -23.84 -30.30
N GLN A 332 -31.63 -24.69 -30.28
CA GLN A 332 -30.94 -25.05 -29.04
C GLN A 332 -30.32 -23.80 -28.40
N LEU A 333 -29.56 -22.99 -29.17
CA LEU A 333 -28.98 -21.73 -28.70
C LEU A 333 -30.04 -20.73 -28.20
N LEU A 334 -31.20 -20.67 -28.87
CA LEU A 334 -32.33 -19.85 -28.44
C LEU A 334 -32.82 -20.29 -27.06
N LEU A 335 -33.04 -21.59 -26.83
CA LEU A 335 -33.51 -22.13 -25.55
C LEU A 335 -32.48 -21.94 -24.45
N GLU A 336 -31.17 -22.17 -24.72
CA GLU A 336 -30.10 -21.93 -23.76
C GLU A 336 -30.07 -20.51 -23.26
N LYS A 337 -30.05 -19.53 -24.19
CA LYS A 337 -30.06 -18.10 -23.86
C LYS A 337 -31.30 -17.70 -23.09
N ASN A 338 -32.47 -18.17 -23.49
CA ASN A 338 -33.73 -17.84 -22.87
C ASN A 338 -33.80 -18.45 -21.44
N ASN A 339 -33.42 -19.72 -21.31
CA ASN A 339 -33.33 -20.36 -20.00
C ASN A 339 -32.41 -19.62 -19.05
N GLN A 340 -31.22 -19.22 -19.52
CA GLN A 340 -30.28 -18.47 -18.69
C GLN A 340 -30.85 -17.13 -18.19
N ILE A 341 -31.65 -16.44 -19.06
CA ILE A 341 -32.33 -15.21 -18.65
C ILE A 341 -33.32 -15.50 -17.51
N HIS A 342 -34.13 -16.55 -17.64
CA HIS A 342 -35.09 -16.93 -16.61
C HIS A 342 -34.40 -17.32 -15.30
N LEU A 343 -33.36 -18.14 -15.35
CA LEU A 343 -32.60 -18.54 -14.16
C LEU A 343 -31.99 -17.32 -13.46
N ASN A 344 -31.44 -16.38 -14.20
CA ASN A 344 -30.90 -15.11 -13.68
C ASN A 344 -31.97 -14.25 -12.98
N GLN A 345 -33.26 -14.35 -13.39
CA GLN A 345 -34.34 -13.62 -12.70
C GLN A 345 -34.65 -14.18 -11.30
N TYR A 346 -34.52 -15.49 -11.10
CA TYR A 346 -34.65 -16.08 -9.75
C TYR A 346 -33.48 -15.65 -8.85
N ASP A 347 -32.24 -15.68 -9.35
CA ASP A 347 -31.08 -15.17 -8.63
C ASP A 347 -31.23 -13.69 -8.28
N TYR A 348 -31.73 -12.89 -9.22
CA TYR A 348 -32.03 -11.47 -9.01
C TYR A 348 -33.09 -11.28 -7.93
N LEU A 349 -34.15 -12.10 -7.90
CA LEU A 349 -35.22 -12.02 -6.92
C LEU A 349 -34.70 -12.28 -5.51
N ILE A 350 -33.91 -13.35 -5.31
CA ILE A 350 -33.26 -13.66 -4.03
C ILE A 350 -32.33 -12.52 -3.60
N LYS A 351 -31.48 -12.06 -4.50
CA LYS A 351 -30.54 -10.95 -4.25
C LYS A 351 -31.28 -9.68 -3.81
N ARG A 352 -32.38 -9.32 -4.48
CA ARG A 352 -33.19 -8.14 -4.14
C ARG A 352 -33.91 -8.30 -2.81
N TYR A 353 -34.42 -9.50 -2.53
CA TYR A 353 -35.02 -9.82 -1.25
C TYR A 353 -34.03 -9.65 -0.10
N LEU A 354 -32.82 -10.24 -0.21
CA LEU A 354 -31.77 -10.10 0.82
C LEU A 354 -31.34 -8.63 0.99
N LEU A 355 -31.26 -7.87 -0.09
CA LEU A 355 -30.96 -6.43 -0.02
C LEU A 355 -32.03 -5.63 0.74
N ASN A 356 -33.30 -6.02 0.65
CA ASN A 356 -34.37 -5.41 1.45
C ASN A 356 -34.20 -5.75 2.96
N ILE A 357 -33.85 -7.00 3.28
CA ILE A 357 -33.52 -7.41 4.65
C ILE A 357 -32.32 -6.60 5.21
N GLU A 358 -31.28 -6.34 4.40
CA GLU A 358 -30.19 -5.45 4.80
C GLU A 358 -30.69 -4.05 5.15
N ARG A 359 -31.56 -3.48 4.32
CA ARG A 359 -32.14 -2.14 4.55
C ARG A 359 -33.00 -2.08 5.81
N GLU A 360 -33.77 -3.11 6.07
CA GLU A 360 -34.56 -3.23 7.32
C GLU A 360 -33.65 -3.34 8.56
N ASN A 361 -32.43 -3.85 8.40
CA ASN A 361 -31.41 -4.00 9.45
C ASN A 361 -30.25 -3.01 9.31
N ASP A 362 -30.50 -1.78 8.84
CA ASP A 362 -29.50 -0.77 8.54
C ASP A 362 -28.52 -0.51 9.70
N ILE A 363 -29.01 -0.51 10.95
CA ILE A 363 -28.16 -0.34 12.13
C ILE A 363 -27.10 -1.45 12.20
N SER A 364 -27.49 -2.71 12.01
CA SER A 364 -26.56 -3.84 12.03
C SER A 364 -25.59 -3.77 10.84
N MET A 365 -26.07 -3.37 9.67
CA MET A 365 -25.22 -3.19 8.49
C MET A 365 -24.16 -2.11 8.69
N ARG A 366 -24.52 -1.00 9.33
CA ARG A 366 -23.53 0.04 9.73
C ARG A 366 -22.53 -0.48 10.75
N GLN A 367 -22.96 -1.31 11.71
CA GLN A 367 -22.09 -1.89 12.72
C GLN A 367 -21.09 -2.90 12.09
N PHE A 368 -21.52 -3.76 11.17
CA PHE A 368 -20.62 -4.62 10.41
C PHE A 368 -19.60 -3.81 9.59
N ARG A 369 -20.05 -2.72 8.96
CA ARG A 369 -19.18 -1.81 8.24
C ARG A 369 -18.16 -1.15 9.17
N GLU A 370 -18.60 -0.66 10.35
CA GLU A 370 -17.71 -0.09 11.35
C GLU A 370 -16.62 -1.08 11.79
N ILE A 371 -16.97 -2.34 12.03
CA ILE A 371 -16.01 -3.40 12.36
C ILE A 371 -15.02 -3.60 11.20
N SER A 372 -15.52 -3.70 9.97
CA SER A 372 -14.69 -3.87 8.78
C SER A 372 -13.70 -2.73 8.60
N GLU A 373 -14.18 -1.48 8.60
CA GLU A 373 -13.36 -0.29 8.34
C GLU A 373 -12.36 0.02 9.47
N THR A 374 -12.61 -0.51 10.67
CA THR A 374 -11.68 -0.34 11.80
C THR A 374 -10.66 -1.47 11.92
N LEU A 375 -10.97 -2.70 11.52
CA LEU A 375 -10.08 -3.85 11.73
C LEU A 375 -9.53 -4.47 10.45
N HIS A 376 -10.23 -4.31 9.34
CA HIS A 376 -9.86 -4.85 8.02
C HIS A 376 -10.16 -3.85 6.89
N PRO A 377 -9.71 -2.59 7.03
CA PRO A 377 -10.06 -1.52 6.11
C PRO A 377 -9.60 -1.84 4.69
N MET A 378 -10.50 -1.66 3.72
CA MET A 378 -10.22 -1.88 2.29
C MET A 378 -9.63 -3.27 1.96
N GLY A 379 -9.91 -4.28 2.79
CA GLY A 379 -9.37 -5.63 2.61
C GLY A 379 -7.93 -5.82 3.09
N GLY A 380 -7.42 -4.88 3.90
CA GLY A 380 -6.05 -4.90 4.40
C GLY A 380 -5.92 -4.61 5.90
N LEU A 381 -4.67 -4.48 6.34
CA LEU A 381 -4.37 -4.15 7.73
C LEU A 381 -4.64 -2.67 8.03
N GLN A 382 -5.13 -2.37 9.23
CA GLN A 382 -5.42 -1.00 9.69
C GLN A 382 -4.21 -0.08 9.50
N GLU A 383 -3.01 -0.50 9.89
CA GLU A 383 -1.76 0.26 9.77
C GLU A 383 -1.35 0.63 8.34
N ARG A 384 -1.95 -0.02 7.32
CA ARG A 384 -1.69 0.27 5.91
C ARG A 384 -2.64 1.31 5.33
N VAL A 385 -3.71 1.63 6.03
CA VAL A 385 -4.79 2.49 5.53
C VAL A 385 -5.03 3.71 6.42
N TRP A 386 -5.05 3.50 7.73
CA TRP A 386 -5.32 4.58 8.69
C TRP A 386 -4.13 5.52 8.83
N ASN A 387 -4.42 6.83 8.81
CA ASN A 387 -3.41 7.85 9.03
C ASN A 387 -3.12 8.00 10.54
N PRO A 388 -1.86 8.14 10.99
CA PRO A 388 -1.52 8.38 12.39
C PRO A 388 -2.22 9.58 13.01
N LEU A 389 -2.54 10.61 12.23
CA LEU A 389 -3.29 11.79 12.69
C LEU A 389 -4.69 11.43 13.22
N GLN A 390 -5.30 10.34 12.73
CA GLN A 390 -6.56 9.83 13.29
C GLN A 390 -6.37 9.38 14.74
N ILE A 391 -5.31 8.65 15.01
CA ILE A 391 -4.97 8.17 16.36
C ILE A 391 -4.62 9.34 17.28
N MET A 392 -3.83 10.30 16.78
CA MET A 392 -3.51 11.52 17.52
C MET A 392 -4.76 12.36 17.83
N ASN A 393 -5.69 12.47 16.88
CA ASN A 393 -6.96 13.15 17.08
C ASN A 393 -7.81 12.49 18.18
N ASP A 394 -7.78 11.17 18.27
CA ASP A 394 -8.62 10.42 19.21
C ASP A 394 -8.00 10.33 20.62
N PHE A 395 -6.66 10.33 20.74
CA PHE A 395 -5.95 10.03 22.00
C PHE A 395 -4.92 11.08 22.44
N GLY A 396 -4.62 12.08 21.64
CA GLY A 396 -3.70 13.16 21.97
C GLY A 396 -2.46 13.20 21.08
N ILE A 397 -1.81 14.38 21.05
CA ILE A 397 -0.65 14.65 20.19
C ILE A 397 0.57 13.82 20.60
N ASP A 398 0.65 13.43 21.85
CA ASP A 398 1.75 12.68 22.48
C ASP A 398 1.47 11.16 22.55
N VAL A 399 0.40 10.68 21.93
CA VAL A 399 0.01 9.26 21.97
C VAL A 399 1.12 8.30 21.53
N PHE A 400 1.99 8.74 20.65
CA PHE A 400 3.14 7.95 20.18
C PHE A 400 4.45 8.21 20.96
N SER A 401 4.44 9.08 21.98
CA SER A 401 5.65 9.35 22.75
C SER A 401 6.05 8.14 23.62
N PRO A 402 7.35 7.98 23.97
CA PRO A 402 7.79 6.89 24.85
C PRO A 402 7.14 6.88 26.22
N ALA A 403 6.63 8.04 26.68
CA ALA A 403 5.96 8.18 27.96
C ALA A 403 4.53 7.63 27.95
N THR A 404 3.87 7.68 26.81
CA THR A 404 2.44 7.33 26.64
C THR A 404 2.27 6.00 25.94
N TYR A 405 3.11 5.73 24.93
CA TYR A 405 3.02 4.52 24.13
C TYR A 405 3.41 3.28 24.94
N PRO A 406 2.64 2.18 24.87
CA PRO A 406 2.97 0.99 25.65
C PRO A 406 4.30 0.41 25.17
N PRO A 407 5.15 -0.12 26.11
CA PRO A 407 6.37 -0.80 25.73
C PRO A 407 6.03 -2.03 24.87
N LEU A 408 6.63 -2.11 23.68
CA LEU A 408 6.46 -3.24 22.77
C LEU A 408 7.67 -4.17 22.84
N SER A 409 7.39 -5.47 22.91
CA SER A 409 8.39 -6.50 22.65
C SER A 409 8.31 -6.93 21.19
N TYR A 410 9.45 -7.12 20.54
CA TYR A 410 9.49 -7.64 19.19
C TYR A 410 8.93 -9.07 19.16
N SER A 411 7.97 -9.29 18.27
CA SER A 411 7.33 -10.58 18.03
C SER A 411 6.88 -10.67 16.56
N PHE A 412 6.72 -11.87 16.06
CA PHE A 412 6.11 -12.12 14.75
C PHE A 412 4.58 -12.06 14.79
N ASP A 413 4.00 -11.95 15.96
CA ASP A 413 2.55 -11.88 16.15
C ASP A 413 2.00 -10.50 15.76
N HIS A 414 0.71 -10.47 15.45
CA HIS A 414 -0.01 -9.21 15.25
C HIS A 414 -0.42 -8.64 16.61
N LEU A 415 0.05 -7.47 16.94
CA LEU A 415 -0.18 -6.81 18.23
C LEU A 415 -1.51 -6.05 18.20
N ILE A 416 -2.29 -6.20 19.27
CA ILE A 416 -3.54 -5.46 19.48
C ILE A 416 -3.32 -4.47 20.63
N ILE A 417 -3.40 -3.18 20.30
CA ILE A 417 -3.33 -2.11 21.29
C ILE A 417 -4.74 -1.65 21.62
N ASN A 418 -5.05 -1.63 22.92
CA ASN A 418 -6.30 -1.06 23.45
C ASN A 418 -5.95 0.32 24.01
N PRO A 419 -6.18 1.40 23.27
CA PRO A 419 -5.87 2.75 23.69
C PRO A 419 -6.78 3.25 24.78
#